data_641e7dc63a2759537d837112056846c9
#
_entry.id   641e7dc63a2759537d837112056846c9
#
_cell.length_a   1.000
_cell.length_b   1.000
_cell.length_c   1.000
_cell.angle_alpha   90.00
_cell.angle_beta   90.00
_cell.angle_gamma   90.00
#
_symmetry.space_group_name_H-M   'P 1'
#
loop_
_entity.id
_entity.type
_entity.pdbx_description
1 polymer ?
#
loop_
_entity_poly.entity_id
_entity_poly.type
_entity_poly.pdbx_seq_one_letter_code
_entity_poly.pdbx_strand_id
1 'polypeptide(L)'
;AKTAGVELMVAKPAKHLLQYVEEKVKRYNIRLAIHNHGPGDQSYPTVQSAYELITKMDKRMGLCMDIGHTKRIGRDPSEDLRDFSDRIFDIHLKDVTAATAEGRNCIIGRGVIDFRSFLKAVEDTDYRGYLALEYEESPQHPLPGMMESLGYIKGMSAAL
;
A
#
# COMPACT_ATOMS: atom_id res chain seq x y z
N ALA A 1 -16.00 -1.62 -12.86
CA ALA A 1 -14.57 -1.51 -13.11
C ALA A 1 -14.26 -1.78 -14.60
N LYS A 2 -14.42 -2.99 -15.12
CA LYS A 2 -14.03 -3.34 -16.51
C LYS A 2 -14.68 -2.42 -17.55
N THR A 3 -15.99 -2.18 -17.46
CA THR A 3 -16.74 -1.29 -18.36
C THR A 3 -16.22 0.16 -18.34
N ALA A 4 -15.65 0.59 -17.22
CA ALA A 4 -15.05 1.93 -17.05
C ALA A 4 -13.55 1.97 -17.42
N GLY A 5 -13.00 0.90 -18.00
CA GLY A 5 -11.58 0.84 -18.35
C GLY A 5 -10.62 0.68 -17.18
N VAL A 6 -11.12 0.40 -15.97
CA VAL A 6 -10.28 0.19 -14.78
C VAL A 6 -9.59 -1.16 -14.86
N GLU A 7 -8.27 -1.19 -14.73
CA GLU A 7 -7.46 -2.41 -14.83
C GLU A 7 -7.06 -2.99 -13.47
N LEU A 8 -7.04 -2.17 -12.43
CA LEU A 8 -6.69 -2.55 -11.06
C LEU A 8 -7.76 -2.06 -10.09
N MET A 9 -8.15 -2.92 -9.16
CA MET A 9 -9.01 -2.58 -8.03
C MET A 9 -8.24 -2.80 -6.74
N VAL A 10 -8.31 -1.85 -5.82
CA VAL A 10 -7.86 -2.04 -4.44
C VAL A 10 -9.07 -2.41 -3.58
N ALA A 11 -8.96 -3.44 -2.78
CA ALA A 11 -10.05 -3.92 -1.93
C ALA A 11 -9.56 -4.72 -0.72
N LYS A 12 -10.49 -4.95 0.22
CA LYS A 12 -10.30 -5.82 1.37
C LYS A 12 -11.37 -6.92 1.38
N PRO A 13 -11.26 -7.94 0.52
CA PRO A 13 -12.24 -9.01 0.48
C PRO A 13 -12.18 -9.87 1.75
N ALA A 14 -13.33 -10.38 2.21
CA ALA A 14 -13.32 -11.36 3.28
C ALA A 14 -12.55 -12.63 2.85
N LYS A 15 -11.74 -13.22 3.74
CA LYS A 15 -10.88 -14.36 3.41
C LYS A 15 -11.62 -15.53 2.75
N HIS A 16 -12.83 -15.83 3.22
CA HIS A 16 -13.65 -16.92 2.68
C HIS A 16 -14.17 -16.66 1.24
N LEU A 17 -14.07 -15.41 0.76
CA LEU A 17 -14.48 -15.03 -0.59
C LEU A 17 -13.30 -15.00 -1.58
N LEU A 18 -12.06 -15.27 -1.17
CA LEU A 18 -10.89 -15.11 -2.03
C LEU A 18 -10.97 -15.97 -3.30
N GLN A 19 -11.47 -17.21 -3.22
CA GLN A 19 -11.66 -18.06 -4.40
C GLN A 19 -12.69 -17.47 -5.37
N TYR A 20 -13.81 -16.97 -4.86
CA TYR A 20 -14.82 -16.30 -5.68
C TYR A 20 -14.25 -15.04 -6.35
N VAL A 21 -13.44 -14.26 -5.62
CA VAL A 21 -12.75 -13.07 -6.16
C VAL A 21 -11.76 -13.47 -7.25
N GLU A 22 -10.99 -14.54 -7.05
CA GLU A 22 -10.07 -15.08 -8.05
C GLU A 22 -10.82 -15.46 -9.35
N GLU A 23 -11.97 -16.11 -9.26
CA GLU A 23 -12.80 -16.39 -10.44
C GLU A 23 -13.21 -15.11 -11.17
N LYS A 24 -13.56 -14.04 -10.44
CA LYS A 24 -13.94 -12.76 -11.04
C LYS A 24 -12.77 -12.06 -11.71
N VAL A 25 -11.59 -12.02 -11.09
CA VAL A 25 -10.41 -11.40 -11.72
C VAL A 25 -9.99 -12.15 -12.99
N LYS A 26 -10.13 -13.48 -13.01
CA LYS A 26 -9.94 -14.30 -14.22
C LYS A 26 -10.98 -13.98 -15.30
N ARG A 27 -12.26 -14.03 -14.93
CA ARG A 27 -13.38 -13.84 -15.86
C ARG A 27 -13.35 -12.47 -16.54
N TYR A 28 -13.07 -11.42 -15.78
CA TYR A 28 -13.09 -10.03 -16.27
C TYR A 28 -11.73 -9.51 -16.72
N ASN A 29 -10.68 -10.32 -16.60
CA ASN A 29 -9.30 -9.92 -16.85
C ASN A 29 -8.96 -8.57 -16.21
N ILE A 30 -9.12 -8.50 -14.88
CA ILE A 30 -8.84 -7.32 -14.06
C ILE A 30 -7.94 -7.74 -12.89
N ARG A 31 -7.03 -6.87 -12.45
CA ARG A 31 -6.22 -7.11 -11.27
C ARG A 31 -6.95 -6.66 -10.00
N LEU A 32 -6.68 -7.33 -8.90
CA LEU A 32 -7.15 -6.92 -7.58
C LEU A 32 -5.97 -6.92 -6.61
N ALA A 33 -5.79 -5.80 -5.92
CA ALA A 33 -4.78 -5.62 -4.87
C ALA A 33 -5.46 -5.63 -3.49
N ILE A 34 -5.02 -6.53 -2.63
CA ILE A 34 -5.50 -6.63 -1.24
C ILE A 34 -4.72 -5.64 -0.39
N HIS A 35 -5.46 -4.76 0.30
CA HIS A 35 -4.91 -3.72 1.17
C HIS A 35 -4.66 -4.25 2.59
N ASN A 36 -3.44 -4.06 3.15
CA ASN A 36 -3.15 -4.33 4.56
C ASN A 36 -3.58 -3.15 5.43
N HIS A 37 -4.07 -3.42 6.65
CA HIS A 37 -4.66 -2.40 7.54
C HIS A 37 -3.94 -2.26 8.89
N GLY A 38 -2.83 -2.98 9.10
CA GLY A 38 -1.99 -2.81 10.29
C GLY A 38 -2.60 -3.34 11.58
N PRO A 39 -2.25 -2.72 12.72
CA PRO A 39 -2.62 -3.22 14.04
C PRO A 39 -4.13 -3.32 14.23
N GLY A 40 -4.58 -4.44 14.81
CA GLY A 40 -6.00 -4.69 15.12
C GLY A 40 -6.81 -5.27 13.95
N ASP A 41 -6.30 -5.28 12.73
CA ASP A 41 -6.99 -5.91 11.61
C ASP A 41 -6.89 -7.44 11.68
N GLN A 42 -8.05 -8.13 11.69
CA GLN A 42 -8.13 -9.59 11.78
C GLN A 42 -7.94 -10.30 10.44
N SER A 43 -8.08 -9.58 9.35
CA SER A 43 -8.02 -10.14 8.01
C SER A 43 -6.63 -10.02 7.39
N TYR A 44 -6.14 -8.81 7.27
CA TYR A 44 -4.88 -8.50 6.59
C TYR A 44 -4.06 -7.49 7.39
N PRO A 45 -3.55 -7.89 8.58
CA PRO A 45 -2.77 -6.98 9.41
C PRO A 45 -1.42 -6.61 8.77
N THR A 46 -0.84 -7.50 7.97
CA THR A 46 0.47 -7.32 7.33
C THR A 46 0.41 -7.61 5.83
N VAL A 47 1.37 -7.08 5.08
CA VAL A 47 1.61 -7.44 3.67
C VAL A 47 1.85 -8.95 3.56
N GLN A 48 2.70 -9.50 4.42
CA GLN A 48 3.00 -10.93 4.46
C GLN A 48 1.73 -11.78 4.64
N SER A 49 0.85 -11.43 5.59
CA SER A 49 -0.37 -12.21 5.85
C SER A 49 -1.32 -12.25 4.65
N ALA A 50 -1.36 -11.19 3.86
CA ALA A 50 -2.12 -11.15 2.61
C ALA A 50 -1.41 -11.96 1.50
N TYR A 51 -0.07 -11.83 1.39
CA TYR A 51 0.75 -12.54 0.42
C TYR A 51 0.59 -14.07 0.55
N GLU A 52 0.69 -14.60 1.77
CA GLU A 52 0.57 -16.05 2.05
C GLU A 52 -0.76 -16.63 1.55
N LEU A 53 -1.84 -15.85 1.62
CA LEU A 53 -3.17 -16.28 1.15
C LEU A 53 -3.27 -16.33 -0.37
N ILE A 54 -2.55 -15.47 -1.09
CA ILE A 54 -2.68 -15.34 -2.54
C ILE A 54 -1.52 -15.96 -3.33
N THR A 55 -0.47 -16.42 -2.68
CA THR A 55 0.77 -16.87 -3.35
C THR A 55 0.52 -17.99 -4.37
N LYS A 56 -0.48 -18.86 -4.13
CA LYS A 56 -0.89 -19.95 -5.02
C LYS A 56 -2.06 -19.59 -5.94
N MET A 57 -2.61 -18.39 -5.80
CA MET A 57 -3.74 -17.92 -6.60
C MET A 57 -3.26 -17.30 -7.93
N ASP A 58 -4.23 -17.00 -8.81
CA ASP A 58 -3.97 -16.34 -10.09
C ASP A 58 -3.11 -15.07 -9.92
N LYS A 59 -2.23 -14.84 -10.88
CA LYS A 59 -1.31 -13.69 -10.87
C LYS A 59 -2.00 -12.31 -10.92
N ARG A 60 -3.30 -12.26 -11.16
CA ARG A 60 -4.12 -11.02 -11.05
C ARG A 60 -4.52 -10.68 -9.62
N MET A 61 -4.32 -11.62 -8.67
CA MET A 61 -4.45 -11.36 -7.24
C MET A 61 -3.13 -10.82 -6.72
N GLY A 62 -3.12 -9.62 -6.18
CA GLY A 62 -1.92 -8.94 -5.68
C GLY A 62 -2.19 -8.18 -4.40
N LEU A 63 -1.30 -7.25 -4.08
CA LEU A 63 -1.23 -6.51 -2.83
C LEU A 63 -1.25 -5.00 -3.11
N CYS A 64 -1.97 -4.28 -2.29
CA CYS A 64 -1.81 -2.85 -2.09
C CYS A 64 -1.12 -2.67 -0.75
N MET A 65 0.13 -2.23 -0.76
CA MET A 65 0.91 -2.04 0.44
C MET A 65 0.70 -0.64 1.01
N ASP A 66 0.05 -0.54 2.17
CA ASP A 66 0.03 0.70 2.95
C ASP A 66 1.28 0.76 3.84
N ILE A 67 2.17 1.70 3.55
CA ILE A 67 3.45 1.83 4.24
C ILE A 67 3.31 2.35 5.67
N GLY A 68 2.26 3.14 5.96
CA GLY A 68 1.96 3.61 7.31
C GLY A 68 1.46 2.48 8.19
N HIS A 69 0.55 1.65 7.68
CA HIS A 69 0.09 0.46 8.39
C HIS A 69 1.23 -0.55 8.61
N THR A 70 2.10 -0.72 7.63
CA THR A 70 3.32 -1.54 7.75
C THR A 70 4.23 -1.00 8.86
N LYS A 71 4.44 0.32 8.90
CA LYS A 71 5.29 0.93 9.94
C LYS A 71 4.70 0.76 11.34
N ARG A 72 3.38 0.90 11.49
CA ARG A 72 2.69 0.77 12.79
C ARG A 72 2.73 -0.63 13.42
N ILE A 73 3.04 -1.66 12.66
CA ILE A 73 3.30 -3.01 13.18
C ILE A 73 4.78 -3.29 13.42
N GLY A 74 5.63 -2.25 13.36
CA GLY A 74 7.07 -2.33 13.61
C GLY A 74 7.90 -2.90 12.46
N ARG A 75 7.33 -3.04 11.24
CA ARG A 75 8.07 -3.49 10.06
C ARG A 75 8.62 -2.30 9.26
N ASP A 76 9.65 -2.57 8.48
CA ASP A 76 10.19 -1.60 7.53
C ASP A 76 9.47 -1.75 6.18
N PRO A 77 8.81 -0.69 5.68
CA PRO A 77 8.16 -0.74 4.37
C PRO A 77 9.12 -1.03 3.21
N SER A 78 10.38 -0.64 3.33
CA SER A 78 11.40 -0.91 2.30
C SER A 78 11.72 -2.40 2.20
N GLU A 79 11.76 -3.09 3.34
CA GLU A 79 11.96 -4.55 3.39
C GLU A 79 10.73 -5.28 2.83
N ASP A 80 9.52 -4.93 3.28
CA ASP A 80 8.28 -5.54 2.77
C ASP A 80 8.15 -5.34 1.25
N LEU A 81 8.54 -4.18 0.71
CA LEU A 81 8.53 -3.96 -0.73
C LEU A 81 9.49 -4.91 -1.46
N ARG A 82 10.71 -5.10 -0.96
CA ARG A 82 11.67 -6.05 -1.56
C ARG A 82 11.19 -7.49 -1.48
N ASP A 83 10.65 -7.89 -0.33
CA ASP A 83 10.24 -9.27 -0.07
C ASP A 83 9.04 -9.72 -0.90
N PHE A 84 8.11 -8.79 -1.20
CA PHE A 84 6.83 -9.10 -1.84
C PHE A 84 6.59 -8.38 -3.17
N SER A 85 7.66 -7.80 -3.77
CA SER A 85 7.60 -6.98 -5.00
C SER A 85 6.88 -7.67 -6.16
N ASP A 86 6.98 -9.01 -6.28
CA ASP A 86 6.36 -9.79 -7.36
C ASP A 86 4.82 -9.75 -7.35
N ARG A 87 4.22 -9.32 -6.24
CA ARG A 87 2.77 -9.24 -6.05
C ARG A 87 2.26 -7.87 -5.62
N ILE A 88 3.11 -6.90 -5.36
CA ILE A 88 2.69 -5.53 -5.04
C ILE A 88 2.29 -4.82 -6.32
N PHE A 89 1.00 -4.45 -6.44
CA PHE A 89 0.42 -3.77 -7.60
C PHE A 89 0.14 -2.31 -7.35
N ASP A 90 -0.03 -1.92 -6.09
CA ASP A 90 -0.31 -0.57 -5.66
C ASP A 90 0.36 -0.30 -4.31
N ILE A 91 0.71 0.95 -4.04
CA ILE A 91 1.29 1.37 -2.78
C ILE A 91 0.55 2.60 -2.30
N HIS A 92 0.03 2.54 -1.07
CA HIS A 92 -0.49 3.71 -0.40
C HIS A 92 0.62 4.41 0.39
N LEU A 93 0.95 5.63 -0.03
CA LEU A 93 1.87 6.52 0.68
C LEU A 93 1.15 7.15 1.87
N LYS A 94 1.67 6.89 3.05
CA LYS A 94 1.16 7.39 4.32
C LYS A 94 2.34 7.57 5.26
N ASP A 95 2.33 8.58 6.12
CA ASP A 95 3.31 8.71 7.19
C ASP A 95 2.62 8.65 8.55
N VAL A 96 3.35 8.23 9.57
CA VAL A 96 2.82 7.99 10.92
C VAL A 96 3.76 8.53 11.98
N THR A 97 3.18 8.98 13.10
CA THR A 97 3.92 9.62 14.21
C THR A 97 4.77 8.66 15.02
N ALA A 98 4.52 7.35 14.95
CA ALA A 98 5.27 6.32 15.68
C ALA A 98 5.20 4.96 14.97
N ALA A 99 6.25 4.16 15.13
CA ALA A 99 6.34 2.79 14.61
C ALA A 99 5.67 1.76 15.56
N THR A 100 4.53 2.12 16.12
CA THR A 100 3.74 1.29 17.06
C THR A 100 2.26 1.40 16.74
N ALA A 101 1.45 0.55 17.37
CA ALA A 101 -0.01 0.55 17.17
C ALA A 101 -0.67 1.91 17.47
N GLU A 102 -0.08 2.70 18.35
CA GLU A 102 -0.55 4.04 18.75
C GLU A 102 -0.16 5.13 17.76
N GLY A 103 0.70 4.82 16.77
CA GLY A 103 1.08 5.75 15.72
C GLY A 103 -0.16 6.27 14.97
N ARG A 104 -0.24 7.59 14.81
CA ARG A 104 -1.32 8.28 14.11
C ARG A 104 -0.82 8.77 12.76
N ASN A 105 -1.73 8.91 11.79
CA ASN A 105 -1.40 9.51 10.51
C ASN A 105 -0.85 10.93 10.71
N CYS A 106 0.01 11.35 9.81
CA CYS A 106 0.53 12.71 9.74
C CYS A 106 0.92 13.08 8.31
N ILE A 107 1.22 14.34 8.09
CA ILE A 107 1.74 14.82 6.80
C ILE A 107 3.06 14.09 6.51
N ILE A 108 3.23 13.61 5.29
CA ILE A 108 4.44 12.90 4.87
C ILE A 108 5.69 13.78 5.07
N GLY A 109 6.70 13.19 5.69
CA GLY A 109 7.95 13.84 6.07
C GLY A 109 7.95 14.43 7.48
N ARG A 110 6.80 14.36 8.20
CA ARG A 110 6.68 14.76 9.60
C ARG A 110 6.60 13.58 10.57
N GLY A 111 6.62 12.37 10.05
CA GLY A 111 6.54 11.13 10.83
C GLY A 111 7.85 10.38 10.93
N VAL A 112 7.75 9.05 11.04
CA VAL A 112 8.88 8.17 11.35
C VAL A 112 9.28 7.24 10.19
N ILE A 113 8.65 7.38 9.01
CA ILE A 113 9.01 6.57 7.84
C ILE A 113 10.25 7.17 7.18
N ASP A 114 11.26 6.35 6.92
CA ASP A 114 12.42 6.71 6.11
C ASP A 114 12.05 6.66 4.63
N PHE A 115 11.52 7.77 4.11
CA PHE A 115 11.14 7.88 2.71
C PHE A 115 12.31 7.79 1.74
N ARG A 116 13.54 8.14 2.16
CA ARG A 116 14.72 7.99 1.31
C ARG A 116 15.00 6.51 1.05
N SER A 117 15.07 5.72 2.12
CA SER A 117 15.24 4.25 2.02
C SER A 117 14.09 3.60 1.27
N PHE A 118 12.86 4.07 1.51
CA PHE A 118 11.68 3.53 0.83
C PHE A 118 11.69 3.80 -0.68
N LEU A 119 11.94 5.03 -1.11
CA LEU A 119 12.01 5.39 -2.53
C LEU A 119 13.19 4.69 -3.23
N LYS A 120 14.31 4.48 -2.52
CA LYS A 120 15.41 3.65 -3.02
C LYS A 120 14.96 2.21 -3.26
N ALA A 121 14.17 1.62 -2.36
CA ALA A 121 13.59 0.29 -2.55
C ALA A 121 12.62 0.24 -3.75
N VAL A 122 11.87 1.32 -4.00
CA VAL A 122 11.00 1.44 -5.20
C VAL A 122 11.84 1.36 -6.48
N GLU A 123 13.01 2.03 -6.52
CA GLU A 123 13.94 1.94 -7.66
C GLU A 123 14.56 0.54 -7.76
N ASP A 124 15.11 0.02 -6.66
CA ASP A 124 15.83 -1.26 -6.62
C ASP A 124 14.94 -2.44 -7.06
N THR A 125 13.62 -2.38 -6.79
CA THR A 125 12.66 -3.42 -7.17
C THR A 125 12.06 -3.23 -8.56
N ASP A 126 12.45 -2.17 -9.30
CA ASP A 126 11.84 -1.77 -10.57
C ASP A 126 10.29 -1.69 -10.49
N TYR A 127 9.78 -1.23 -9.36
CA TYR A 127 8.35 -1.10 -9.16
C TYR A 127 7.73 -0.10 -10.14
N ARG A 128 6.67 -0.52 -10.85
CA ARG A 128 6.01 0.27 -11.92
C ARG A 128 4.54 0.57 -11.65
N GLY A 129 4.08 0.29 -10.44
CA GLY A 129 2.71 0.62 -10.01
C GLY A 129 2.56 2.07 -9.57
N TYR A 130 1.43 2.37 -8.96
CA TYR A 130 1.15 3.70 -8.43
C TYR A 130 1.70 3.86 -7.00
N LEU A 131 2.17 5.07 -6.69
CA LEU A 131 2.43 5.55 -5.35
C LEU A 131 1.30 6.52 -5.01
N ALA A 132 0.21 6.01 -4.48
CA ALA A 132 -1.02 6.75 -4.23
C ALA A 132 -0.98 7.40 -2.84
N LEU A 133 -1.14 8.71 -2.73
CA LEU A 133 -1.25 9.37 -1.43
C LEU A 133 -2.57 9.01 -0.77
N GLU A 134 -2.52 8.34 0.38
CA GLU A 134 -3.67 8.13 1.26
C GLU A 134 -3.59 9.09 2.45
N TYR A 135 -4.29 10.21 2.32
CA TYR A 135 -4.26 11.28 3.31
C TYR A 135 -5.54 11.28 4.17
N GLU A 136 -5.39 11.07 5.47
CA GLU A 136 -6.51 10.92 6.40
C GLU A 136 -6.52 12.00 7.50
N GLU A 137 -5.73 13.06 7.32
CA GLU A 137 -5.68 14.19 8.24
C GLU A 137 -6.58 15.34 7.77
N SER A 138 -7.13 16.08 8.74
CA SER A 138 -7.90 17.31 8.46
C SER A 138 -8.96 17.16 7.37
N PRO A 139 -9.97 16.29 7.53
CA PRO A 139 -10.91 15.96 6.46
C PRO A 139 -11.73 17.16 5.95
N GLN A 140 -11.86 18.23 6.74
CA GLN A 140 -12.52 19.48 6.33
C GLN A 140 -11.62 20.38 5.46
N HIS A 141 -10.27 20.25 5.61
CA HIS A 141 -9.28 21.07 4.91
C HIS A 141 -8.07 20.24 4.49
N PRO A 142 -8.22 19.19 3.67
CA PRO A 142 -7.13 18.25 3.39
C PRO A 142 -6.05 18.82 2.46
N LEU A 143 -6.40 19.77 1.59
CA LEU A 143 -5.52 20.21 0.51
C LEU A 143 -4.13 20.71 0.95
N PRO A 144 -3.97 21.53 2.02
CA PRO A 144 -2.64 21.99 2.41
C PRO A 144 -1.70 20.82 2.77
N GLY A 145 -2.17 19.86 3.59
CA GLY A 145 -1.37 18.70 3.98
C GLY A 145 -1.11 17.73 2.83
N MET A 146 -2.07 17.55 1.93
CA MET A 146 -1.87 16.76 0.70
C MET A 146 -0.78 17.40 -0.18
N MET A 147 -0.84 18.71 -0.39
CA MET A 147 0.14 19.44 -1.21
C MET A 147 1.54 19.38 -0.60
N GLU A 148 1.65 19.54 0.73
CA GLU A 148 2.92 19.39 1.45
C GLU A 148 3.47 17.97 1.31
N SER A 149 2.66 16.95 1.54
CA SER A 149 3.03 15.54 1.38
C SER A 149 3.55 15.24 -0.03
N LEU A 150 2.82 15.67 -1.06
CA LEU A 150 3.23 15.46 -2.46
C LEU A 150 4.50 16.27 -2.80
N GLY A 151 4.64 17.48 -2.27
CA GLY A 151 5.85 18.29 -2.43
C GLY A 151 7.09 17.63 -1.83
N TYR A 152 6.94 17.06 -0.63
CA TYR A 152 7.99 16.31 0.04
C TYR A 152 8.45 15.10 -0.78
N ILE A 153 7.51 14.25 -1.21
CA ILE A 153 7.82 13.06 -2.01
C ILE A 153 8.49 13.43 -3.35
N LYS A 154 7.97 14.44 -4.05
CA LYS A 154 8.58 14.92 -5.30
C LYS A 154 10.00 15.46 -5.10
N GLY A 155 10.22 16.24 -4.04
CA GLY A 155 11.55 16.77 -3.71
C GLY A 155 12.51 15.65 -3.32
N MET A 156 12.08 14.68 -2.53
CA MET A 156 12.89 13.54 -2.14
C MET A 156 13.26 12.66 -3.34
N SER A 157 12.30 12.37 -4.22
CA SER A 157 12.53 11.58 -5.43
C SER A 157 13.49 12.27 -6.41
N ALA A 158 13.46 13.60 -6.49
CA ALA A 158 14.39 14.36 -7.33
C ALA A 158 15.83 14.43 -6.77
N ALA A 159 16.03 14.08 -5.49
CA ALA A 159 17.29 14.09 -4.79
C ALA A 159 17.94 12.69 -4.64
N LEU A 160 17.34 11.64 -5.19
CA LEU A 160 17.87 10.28 -5.27
C LEU A 160 18.77 10.11 -6.49
#